data_5edb24bd767ca5fcef94575c69a2333c
#
_entry.id   5edb24bd767ca5fcef94575c69a2333c
#
_cell.length_a   1.000
_cell.length_b   1.000
_cell.length_c   1.000
_cell.angle_alpha   90.00
_cell.angle_beta   90.00
_cell.angle_gamma   90.00
#
_symmetry.space_group_name_H-M   'P 1'
#
loop_
_entity.id
_entity.type
_entity.pdbx_description
1 polymer ?
#
loop_
_entity_poly.entity_id
_entity_poly.type
_entity_poly.pdbx_seq_one_letter_code
_entity_poly.pdbx_strand_id
1 'polypeptide(L)'
;MNGDALSSAAMSVRKLSRSDLPALLSLCLGNPQYYAFLDEEPTMDALAAEMTELPPGCSLDQKSYLGFFDAGGDLFAVLDLIRGYPSERSAFIGFFMVCASRQGAGVGSLLISQLLDRLRGEGVSRVRLAYVEGNEQSRHFWRKCGFFEAGAPIDQGEYKVVPMERSLAQTISAPPHCI
;
A
#
# COMPACT_ATOMS: atom_id res chain seq x y z
N MET A 1 -12.02 32.16 4.47
CA MET A 1 -12.54 32.18 3.09
C MET A 1 -11.57 31.40 2.22
N ASN A 2 -12.11 30.50 1.42
CA ASN A 2 -11.48 29.66 0.40
C ASN A 2 -10.56 28.53 0.91
N GLY A 3 -11.22 27.47 1.39
CA GLY A 3 -10.69 26.12 1.27
C GLY A 3 -10.87 25.69 -0.16
N ASP A 4 -9.82 25.77 -0.96
CA ASP A 4 -9.83 25.15 -2.27
C ASP A 4 -9.92 23.64 -2.08
N ALA A 5 -11.12 23.12 -2.42
CA ALA A 5 -11.32 21.73 -2.70
C ALA A 5 -10.19 21.28 -3.64
N LEU A 6 -9.47 20.23 -3.24
CA LEU A 6 -8.60 19.48 -4.14
C LEU A 6 -9.47 19.08 -5.34
N SER A 7 -9.41 19.93 -6.37
CA SER A 7 -10.05 19.67 -7.65
C SER A 7 -9.63 18.26 -8.05
N SER A 8 -10.60 17.43 -8.40
CA SER A 8 -10.45 16.14 -9.07
C SER A 8 -9.82 16.36 -10.46
N ALA A 9 -8.65 16.98 -10.50
CA ALA A 9 -7.80 17.01 -11.67
C ALA A 9 -7.35 15.57 -11.90
N ALA A 10 -7.68 15.05 -13.06
CA ALA A 10 -7.66 13.67 -13.48
C ALA A 10 -6.40 12.89 -13.01
N MET A 11 -6.50 12.28 -11.85
CA MET A 11 -5.53 11.28 -11.41
C MET A 11 -5.74 10.02 -12.25
N SER A 12 -4.66 9.45 -12.76
CA SER A 12 -4.71 8.17 -13.45
C SER A 12 -3.94 7.10 -12.67
N VAL A 13 -4.44 5.86 -12.75
CA VAL A 13 -3.84 4.70 -12.12
C VAL A 13 -3.62 3.64 -13.18
N ARG A 14 -2.39 3.12 -13.27
CA ARG A 14 -2.07 2.01 -14.17
C ARG A 14 -0.97 1.11 -13.61
N LYS A 15 -0.84 -0.08 -14.16
CA LYS A 15 0.31 -0.94 -13.86
C LYS A 15 1.60 -0.24 -14.32
N LEU A 16 2.62 -0.30 -13.48
CA LEU A 16 3.96 0.12 -13.84
C LEU A 16 4.64 -0.93 -14.72
N SER A 17 5.50 -0.46 -15.58
CA SER A 17 6.35 -1.25 -16.46
C SER A 17 7.82 -0.89 -16.27
N ARG A 18 8.74 -1.61 -16.91
CA ARG A 18 10.16 -1.30 -16.83
C ARG A 18 10.51 0.11 -17.30
N SER A 19 9.72 0.70 -18.19
CA SER A 19 9.92 2.09 -18.64
C SER A 19 9.64 3.13 -17.56
N ASP A 20 8.92 2.75 -16.50
CA ASP A 20 8.59 3.63 -15.37
C ASP A 20 9.65 3.62 -14.27
N LEU A 21 10.64 2.72 -14.35
CA LEU A 21 11.68 2.56 -13.31
C LEU A 21 12.44 3.87 -12.99
N PRO A 22 12.79 4.76 -13.94
CA PRO A 22 13.42 6.02 -13.58
C PRO A 22 12.53 6.91 -12.70
N ALA A 23 11.24 7.00 -13.00
CA ALA A 23 10.29 7.76 -12.20
C ALA A 23 10.06 7.12 -10.82
N LEU A 24 9.96 5.79 -10.76
CA LEU A 24 9.84 5.04 -9.53
C LEU A 24 11.09 5.21 -8.64
N LEU A 25 12.28 5.11 -9.20
CA LEU A 25 13.52 5.34 -8.47
C LEU A 25 13.58 6.75 -7.91
N SER A 26 13.21 7.76 -8.70
CA SER A 26 13.13 9.15 -8.24
C SER A 26 12.18 9.32 -7.06
N LEU A 27 11.01 8.69 -7.10
CA LEU A 27 10.04 8.69 -6.01
C LEU A 27 10.63 8.04 -4.74
N CYS A 28 11.30 6.90 -4.89
CA CYS A 28 11.94 6.18 -3.78
C CYS A 28 13.10 6.98 -3.16
N LEU A 29 13.99 7.54 -3.97
CA LEU A 29 15.10 8.40 -3.51
C LEU A 29 14.60 9.66 -2.79
N GLY A 30 13.42 10.16 -3.16
CA GLY A 30 12.75 11.26 -2.47
C GLY A 30 12.21 10.90 -1.07
N ASN A 31 12.29 9.63 -0.66
CA ASN A 31 11.82 9.11 0.63
C ASN A 31 12.93 8.39 1.43
N PRO A 32 14.06 9.06 1.73
CA PRO A 32 15.22 8.41 2.33
C PRO A 32 14.93 7.83 3.71
N GLN A 33 13.98 8.39 4.45
CA GLN A 33 13.61 7.89 5.78
C GLN A 33 13.03 6.47 5.74
N TYR A 34 12.34 6.09 4.67
CA TYR A 34 11.83 4.73 4.51
C TYR A 34 12.98 3.73 4.38
N TYR A 35 13.94 4.03 3.52
CA TYR A 35 15.08 3.16 3.24
C TYR A 35 16.10 3.08 4.39
N ALA A 36 16.16 4.13 5.24
CA ALA A 36 17.00 4.11 6.45
C ALA A 36 16.60 2.99 7.45
N PHE A 37 15.34 2.54 7.44
CA PHE A 37 14.91 1.41 8.27
C PHE A 37 15.29 0.04 7.69
N LEU A 38 15.59 -0.02 6.40
CA LEU A 38 15.99 -1.25 5.70
C LEU A 38 17.50 -1.42 5.60
N ASP A 39 18.27 -0.38 5.98
CA ASP A 39 19.73 -0.27 5.75
C ASP A 39 20.11 -0.50 4.27
N GLU A 40 19.24 -0.08 3.37
CA GLU A 40 19.37 -0.24 1.93
C GLU A 40 19.13 1.09 1.21
N GLU A 41 19.66 1.21 0.00
CA GLU A 41 19.28 2.28 -0.94
C GLU A 41 18.49 1.69 -2.12
N PRO A 42 17.45 2.40 -2.62
CA PRO A 42 16.71 1.92 -3.76
C PRO A 42 17.60 1.94 -5.02
N THR A 43 17.57 0.86 -5.77
CA THR A 43 18.25 0.72 -7.05
C THR A 43 17.26 0.32 -8.15
N MET A 44 17.61 0.62 -9.40
CA MET A 44 16.78 0.21 -10.56
C MET A 44 16.58 -1.30 -10.61
N ASP A 45 17.64 -2.07 -10.30
CA ASP A 45 17.59 -3.53 -10.35
C ASP A 45 16.72 -4.10 -9.23
N ALA A 46 16.82 -3.58 -8.01
CA ALA A 46 15.97 -3.98 -6.89
C ALA A 46 14.50 -3.67 -7.18
N LEU A 47 14.19 -2.45 -7.62
CA LEU A 47 12.83 -2.04 -7.98
C LEU A 47 12.26 -2.86 -9.15
N ALA A 48 13.09 -3.22 -10.14
CA ALA A 48 12.68 -4.10 -11.23
C ALA A 48 12.36 -5.53 -10.75
N ALA A 49 13.12 -6.05 -9.77
CA ALA A 49 12.87 -7.34 -9.16
C ALA A 49 11.54 -7.33 -8.36
N GLU A 50 11.32 -6.31 -7.52
CA GLU A 50 10.09 -6.13 -6.74
C GLU A 50 8.82 -6.15 -7.60
N MET A 51 8.87 -5.60 -8.82
CA MET A 51 7.71 -5.59 -9.73
C MET A 51 7.19 -6.99 -10.07
N THR A 52 8.03 -8.01 -9.97
CA THR A 52 7.71 -9.41 -10.33
C THR A 52 7.87 -10.39 -9.17
N GLU A 53 8.42 -9.96 -8.04
CA GLU A 53 8.55 -10.80 -6.85
C GLU A 53 7.19 -11.21 -6.30
N LEU A 54 7.07 -12.48 -5.90
CA LEU A 54 5.82 -13.07 -5.44
C LEU A 54 6.05 -13.90 -4.17
N PRO A 55 5.07 -13.91 -3.26
CA PRO A 55 5.04 -14.88 -2.17
C PRO A 55 4.91 -16.31 -2.73
N PRO A 56 5.34 -17.33 -1.96
CA PRO A 56 5.17 -18.72 -2.35
C PRO A 56 3.73 -19.06 -2.70
N GLY A 57 3.53 -19.74 -3.82
CA GLY A 57 2.21 -20.19 -4.29
C GLY A 57 1.38 -19.15 -5.02
N CYS A 58 1.89 -17.94 -5.23
CA CYS A 58 1.24 -16.88 -6.02
C CYS A 58 1.75 -16.87 -7.47
N SER A 59 0.95 -16.27 -8.34
CA SER A 59 1.25 -16.05 -9.76
C SER A 59 1.14 -14.56 -10.14
N LEU A 60 1.73 -14.18 -11.26
CA LEU A 60 1.83 -12.75 -11.67
C LEU A 60 0.46 -12.11 -11.97
N ASP A 61 -0.55 -12.88 -12.31
CA ASP A 61 -1.93 -12.39 -12.50
C ASP A 61 -2.57 -11.91 -11.20
N GLN A 62 -2.12 -12.43 -10.04
CA GLN A 62 -2.55 -11.98 -8.71
C GLN A 62 -1.88 -10.67 -8.29
N LYS A 63 -0.74 -10.31 -8.91
CA LYS A 63 0.04 -9.10 -8.57
C LYS A 63 -0.37 -7.90 -9.39
N SER A 64 -0.49 -6.78 -8.70
CA SER A 64 -0.70 -5.47 -9.31
C SER A 64 0.30 -4.48 -8.73
N TYR A 65 1.36 -4.17 -9.48
CA TYR A 65 2.31 -3.12 -9.13
C TYR A 65 1.86 -1.84 -9.84
N LEU A 66 1.22 -0.94 -9.08
CA LEU A 66 0.45 0.20 -9.60
C LEU A 66 1.17 1.52 -9.36
N GLY A 67 1.15 2.39 -10.37
CA GLY A 67 1.55 3.79 -10.24
C GLY A 67 0.33 4.71 -10.29
N PHE A 68 0.39 5.75 -9.47
CA PHE A 68 -0.59 6.84 -9.45
C PHE A 68 0.06 8.09 -10.06
N PHE A 69 -0.58 8.61 -11.08
CA PHE A 69 -0.07 9.73 -11.87
C PHE A 69 -1.00 10.93 -11.74
N ASP A 70 -0.44 12.12 -11.64
CA ASP A 70 -1.23 13.34 -11.62
C ASP A 70 -1.62 13.80 -13.04
N ALA A 71 -2.31 14.92 -13.13
CA ALA A 71 -2.75 15.49 -14.41
C ALA A 71 -1.60 15.86 -15.36
N GLY A 72 -0.40 16.11 -14.82
CA GLY A 72 0.83 16.36 -15.59
C GLY A 72 1.49 15.08 -16.08
N GLY A 73 1.04 13.92 -15.62
CA GLY A 73 1.64 12.62 -15.92
C GLY A 73 2.80 12.25 -15.01
N ASP A 74 3.01 12.98 -13.91
CA ASP A 74 4.07 12.69 -12.95
C ASP A 74 3.64 11.61 -11.96
N LEU A 75 4.50 10.61 -11.74
CA LEU A 75 4.30 9.55 -10.77
C LEU A 75 4.42 10.13 -9.35
N PHE A 76 3.35 10.08 -8.56
CA PHE A 76 3.34 10.59 -7.19
C PHE A 76 3.10 9.55 -6.11
N ALA A 77 2.65 8.35 -6.46
CA ALA A 77 2.53 7.23 -5.52
C ALA A 77 2.66 5.89 -6.23
N VAL A 78 3.04 4.87 -5.46
CA VAL A 78 3.18 3.48 -5.92
C VAL A 78 2.52 2.54 -4.92
N LEU A 79 1.95 1.46 -5.41
CA LEU A 79 1.31 0.40 -4.62
C LEU A 79 1.66 -0.97 -5.20
N ASP A 80 2.19 -1.86 -4.39
CA ASP A 80 2.26 -3.31 -4.66
C ASP A 80 1.10 -4.01 -3.97
N LEU A 81 0.28 -4.69 -4.74
CA LEU A 81 -0.90 -5.39 -4.25
C LEU A 81 -0.95 -6.82 -4.81
N ILE A 82 -1.12 -7.80 -3.92
CA ILE A 82 -1.26 -9.21 -4.28
C ILE A 82 -2.64 -9.68 -3.80
N ARG A 83 -3.48 -10.13 -4.73
CA ARG A 83 -4.82 -10.67 -4.44
C ARG A 83 -4.76 -12.17 -4.20
N GLY A 84 -5.65 -12.68 -3.34
CA GLY A 84 -5.72 -14.11 -3.03
C GLY A 84 -4.56 -14.59 -2.15
N TYR A 85 -3.89 -13.70 -1.42
CA TYR A 85 -2.81 -14.04 -0.49
C TYR A 85 -3.00 -13.34 0.87
N PRO A 86 -2.77 -14.03 1.98
CA PRO A 86 -2.37 -15.45 2.15
C PRO A 86 -3.54 -16.45 1.98
N SER A 87 -4.73 -16.00 1.68
CA SER A 87 -5.90 -16.84 1.41
C SER A 87 -6.77 -16.24 0.31
N GLU A 88 -7.63 -17.04 -0.31
CA GLU A 88 -8.43 -16.68 -1.49
C GLU A 88 -9.19 -15.36 -1.36
N ARG A 89 -9.76 -15.07 -0.18
CA ARG A 89 -10.50 -13.81 0.08
C ARG A 89 -9.67 -12.75 0.79
N SER A 90 -8.35 -12.83 0.68
CA SER A 90 -7.42 -11.86 1.24
C SER A 90 -6.69 -11.10 0.14
N ALA A 91 -6.19 -9.93 0.49
CA ALA A 91 -5.20 -9.20 -0.30
C ALA A 91 -4.03 -8.79 0.60
N PHE A 92 -2.85 -8.65 0.00
CA PHE A 92 -1.64 -8.24 0.68
C PHE A 92 -1.06 -7.00 0.01
N ILE A 93 -0.77 -5.97 0.81
CA ILE A 93 -0.05 -4.78 0.37
C ILE A 93 1.43 -5.03 0.67
N GLY A 94 2.23 -5.28 -0.37
CA GLY A 94 3.66 -5.51 -0.25
C GLY A 94 4.45 -4.21 -0.11
N PHE A 95 4.02 -3.17 -0.83
CA PHE A 95 4.66 -1.86 -0.82
C PHE A 95 3.64 -0.75 -1.07
N PHE A 96 3.77 0.37 -0.36
CA PHE A 96 3.01 1.59 -0.62
C PHE A 96 3.83 2.81 -0.26
N MET A 97 3.96 3.73 -1.20
CA MET A 97 4.70 4.98 -0.99
C MET A 97 4.04 6.14 -1.72
N VAL A 98 3.99 7.29 -1.08
CA VAL A 98 3.59 8.58 -1.66
C VAL A 98 4.81 9.49 -1.70
N CYS A 99 4.99 10.28 -2.74
CA CYS A 99 6.09 11.23 -2.83
C CYS A 99 6.08 12.20 -1.63
N ALA A 100 7.26 12.56 -1.15
CA ALA A 100 7.42 13.34 0.08
C ALA A 100 6.64 14.66 0.06
N SER A 101 6.56 15.33 -1.09
CA SER A 101 5.83 16.61 -1.24
C SER A 101 4.32 16.51 -1.05
N ARG A 102 3.74 15.31 -1.14
CA ARG A 102 2.28 15.07 -0.97
C ARG A 102 1.95 14.31 0.32
N GLN A 103 2.94 14.00 1.14
CA GLN A 103 2.73 13.42 2.47
C GLN A 103 2.15 14.46 3.44
N GLY A 104 1.48 14.00 4.49
CA GLY A 104 0.86 14.86 5.50
C GLY A 104 -0.45 15.55 5.07
N ALA A 105 -0.78 15.58 3.78
CA ALA A 105 -1.99 16.21 3.22
C ALA A 105 -3.19 15.24 3.08
N GLY A 106 -3.09 14.03 3.62
CA GLY A 106 -4.18 13.04 3.56
C GLY A 106 -4.25 12.23 2.27
N VAL A 107 -3.38 12.50 1.29
CA VAL A 107 -3.37 11.81 -0.02
C VAL A 107 -3.23 10.29 0.15
N GLY A 108 -2.27 9.82 0.95
CA GLY A 108 -2.07 8.39 1.18
C GLY A 108 -3.30 7.72 1.79
N SER A 109 -3.94 8.35 2.79
CA SER A 109 -5.15 7.81 3.42
C SER A 109 -6.33 7.75 2.46
N LEU A 110 -6.46 8.73 1.56
CA LEU A 110 -7.48 8.73 0.50
C LEU A 110 -7.27 7.56 -0.48
N LEU A 111 -6.03 7.37 -0.97
CA LEU A 111 -5.71 6.28 -1.90
C LEU A 111 -5.99 4.92 -1.27
N ILE A 112 -5.59 4.72 -0.01
CA ILE A 112 -5.86 3.47 0.71
C ILE A 112 -7.36 3.28 0.94
N SER A 113 -8.12 4.31 1.29
CA SER A 113 -9.58 4.21 1.44
C SER A 113 -10.25 3.74 0.14
N GLN A 114 -9.90 4.35 -0.99
CA GLN A 114 -10.42 3.97 -2.31
C GLN A 114 -10.04 2.52 -2.68
N LEU A 115 -8.80 2.10 -2.39
CA LEU A 115 -8.36 0.72 -2.57
C LEU A 115 -9.21 -0.25 -1.77
N LEU A 116 -9.42 0.04 -0.48
CA LEU A 116 -10.17 -0.85 0.41
C LEU A 116 -11.64 -0.97 0.01
N ASP A 117 -12.25 0.11 -0.46
CA ASP A 117 -13.62 0.09 -0.97
C ASP A 117 -13.74 -0.75 -2.25
N ARG A 118 -12.76 -0.62 -3.15
CA ARG A 118 -12.67 -1.45 -4.34
C ARG A 118 -12.50 -2.93 -4.00
N LEU A 119 -11.54 -3.27 -3.12
CA LEU A 119 -11.30 -4.64 -2.70
C LEU A 119 -12.53 -5.26 -2.02
N ARG A 120 -13.26 -4.47 -1.21
CA ARG A 120 -14.53 -4.91 -0.63
C ARG A 120 -15.56 -5.24 -1.71
N GLY A 121 -15.67 -4.41 -2.76
CA GLY A 121 -16.53 -4.67 -3.92
C GLY A 121 -16.11 -5.91 -4.72
N GLU A 122 -14.84 -6.26 -4.73
CA GLU A 122 -14.28 -7.47 -5.35
C GLU A 122 -14.48 -8.73 -4.46
N GLY A 123 -15.07 -8.62 -3.25
CA GLY A 123 -15.32 -9.74 -2.34
C GLY A 123 -14.16 -10.08 -1.42
N VAL A 124 -13.12 -9.25 -1.38
CA VAL A 124 -12.02 -9.39 -0.41
C VAL A 124 -12.57 -9.10 0.99
N SER A 125 -12.32 -10.00 1.93
CA SER A 125 -12.77 -9.87 3.31
C SER A 125 -11.70 -9.37 4.26
N ARG A 126 -10.43 -9.39 3.84
CA ARG A 126 -9.28 -9.05 4.70
C ARG A 126 -8.12 -8.51 3.87
N VAL A 127 -7.48 -7.47 4.38
CA VAL A 127 -6.23 -6.95 3.81
C VAL A 127 -5.13 -7.03 4.85
N ARG A 128 -3.97 -7.52 4.44
CA ARG A 128 -2.77 -7.65 5.28
C ARG A 128 -1.62 -6.85 4.68
N LEU A 129 -0.71 -6.47 5.56
CA LEU A 129 0.57 -5.84 5.23
C LEU A 129 1.55 -6.07 6.38
N ALA A 130 2.77 -5.59 6.23
CA ALA A 130 3.71 -5.48 7.34
C ALA A 130 4.46 -4.15 7.25
N TYR A 131 4.86 -3.60 8.40
CA TYR A 131 5.74 -2.43 8.46
C TYR A 131 7.03 -2.80 9.20
N VAL A 132 8.11 -2.08 8.92
CA VAL A 132 9.40 -2.31 9.59
C VAL A 132 9.30 -1.88 11.05
N GLU A 133 9.70 -2.76 11.98
CA GLU A 133 9.71 -2.49 13.41
C GLU A 133 10.52 -1.21 13.71
N GLY A 134 9.95 -0.33 14.53
CA GLY A 134 10.56 0.98 14.83
C GLY A 134 10.16 2.11 13.85
N ASN A 135 9.55 1.81 12.71
CA ASN A 135 9.01 2.83 11.80
C ASN A 135 7.66 3.34 12.32
N GLU A 136 7.70 4.25 13.30
CA GLU A 136 6.49 4.82 13.92
C GLU A 136 5.64 5.63 12.93
N GLN A 137 6.22 6.26 11.92
CA GLN A 137 5.48 6.97 10.88
C GLN A 137 4.58 6.00 10.10
N SER A 138 5.13 4.88 9.67
CA SER A 138 4.38 3.82 8.97
C SER A 138 3.30 3.22 9.87
N ARG A 139 3.65 2.90 11.12
CA ARG A 139 2.71 2.39 12.11
C ARG A 139 1.50 3.32 12.31
N HIS A 140 1.74 4.61 12.53
CA HIS A 140 0.67 5.61 12.70
C HIS A 140 -0.19 5.74 11.45
N PHE A 141 0.43 5.77 10.28
CA PHE A 141 -0.29 5.83 9.00
C PHE A 141 -1.25 4.65 8.83
N TRP A 142 -0.77 3.41 9.02
CA TRP A 142 -1.58 2.23 8.85
C TRP A 142 -2.68 2.11 9.91
N ARG A 143 -2.39 2.48 11.15
CA ARG A 143 -3.42 2.56 12.20
C ARG A 143 -4.52 3.57 11.87
N LYS A 144 -4.16 4.75 11.36
CA LYS A 144 -5.12 5.74 10.85
C LYS A 144 -5.96 5.18 9.70
N CYS A 145 -5.40 4.31 8.86
CA CYS A 145 -6.11 3.59 7.82
C CYS A 145 -6.92 2.39 8.34
N GLY A 146 -7.02 2.18 9.65
CA GLY A 146 -7.83 1.15 10.29
C GLY A 146 -7.20 -0.25 10.31
N PHE A 147 -5.88 -0.35 10.17
CA PHE A 147 -5.14 -1.59 10.35
C PHE A 147 -4.68 -1.72 11.80
N PHE A 148 -4.59 -2.97 12.28
CA PHE A 148 -4.13 -3.32 13.61
C PHE A 148 -3.06 -4.39 13.53
N GLU A 149 -2.13 -4.39 14.47
CA GLU A 149 -1.08 -5.42 14.57
C GLU A 149 -1.73 -6.80 14.73
N ALA A 150 -1.29 -7.76 13.91
CA ALA A 150 -1.90 -9.08 13.78
C ALA A 150 -0.93 -10.23 14.10
N GLY A 151 0.12 -9.97 14.85
CA GLY A 151 1.10 -10.98 15.26
C GLY A 151 2.37 -10.37 15.84
N ALA A 152 3.26 -11.25 16.31
CA ALA A 152 4.59 -10.86 16.77
C ALA A 152 5.46 -10.40 15.59
N PRO A 153 6.48 -9.56 15.84
CA PRO A 153 7.47 -9.20 14.83
C PRO A 153 8.12 -10.44 14.21
N ILE A 154 8.30 -10.39 12.90
CA ILE A 154 8.90 -11.46 12.09
C ILE A 154 10.31 -11.01 11.68
N ASP A 155 11.30 -11.85 11.95
CA ASP A 155 12.69 -11.60 11.62
C ASP A 155 12.91 -11.78 10.09
N GLN A 156 13.54 -10.78 9.46
CA GLN A 156 13.91 -10.79 8.04
C GLN A 156 15.44 -10.82 7.85
N GLY A 157 16.20 -10.99 8.95
CA GLY A 157 17.66 -11.00 8.98
C GLY A 157 18.22 -9.67 9.47
N GLU A 158 18.22 -8.63 8.65
CA GLU A 158 18.76 -7.31 9.01
C GLU A 158 17.75 -6.43 9.75
N TYR A 159 16.46 -6.67 9.53
CA TYR A 159 15.37 -5.95 10.18
C TYR A 159 14.22 -6.90 10.54
N LYS A 160 13.28 -6.40 11.33
CA LYS A 160 12.04 -7.11 11.65
C LYS A 160 10.85 -6.37 11.09
N VAL A 161 9.80 -7.11 10.74
CA VAL A 161 8.54 -6.55 10.29
C VAL A 161 7.40 -6.93 11.23
N VAL A 162 6.50 -5.99 11.45
CA VAL A 162 5.30 -6.19 12.27
C VAL A 162 4.12 -6.39 11.34
N PRO A 163 3.46 -7.57 11.34
CA PRO A 163 2.29 -7.80 10.53
C PRO A 163 1.09 -6.98 11.01
N MET A 164 0.34 -6.43 10.07
CA MET A 164 -0.91 -5.73 10.33
C MET A 164 -2.04 -6.28 9.45
N GLU A 165 -3.26 -6.10 9.92
CA GLU A 165 -4.44 -6.60 9.26
C GLU A 165 -5.61 -5.63 9.40
N ARG A 166 -6.46 -5.56 8.38
CA ARG A 166 -7.77 -4.91 8.42
C ARG A 166 -8.84 -5.84 7.84
N SER A 167 -9.92 -6.07 8.61
CA SER A 167 -11.13 -6.74 8.11
C SER A 167 -11.94 -5.79 7.24
N LEU A 168 -12.41 -6.28 6.09
CA LEU A 168 -13.34 -5.60 5.19
C LEU A 168 -14.74 -6.24 5.22
N ALA A 169 -14.90 -7.35 5.96
CA ALA A 169 -16.22 -7.98 6.12
C ALA A 169 -17.20 -6.96 6.70
N GLN A 170 -18.38 -6.87 6.11
CA GLN A 170 -19.48 -6.11 6.72
C GLN A 170 -19.78 -6.78 8.06
N THR A 171 -19.81 -5.98 9.13
CA THR A 171 -20.43 -6.42 10.39
C THR A 171 -21.91 -6.62 10.08
N ILE A 172 -22.34 -7.87 9.95
CA ILE A 172 -23.76 -8.18 9.87
C ILE A 172 -24.32 -7.76 11.22
N SER A 173 -24.94 -6.60 11.26
CA SER A 173 -25.77 -6.21 12.40
C SER A 173 -26.84 -7.27 12.55
N ALA A 174 -26.82 -8.02 13.65
CA ALA A 174 -27.88 -8.96 13.94
C ALA A 174 -29.23 -8.22 13.90
N PRO A 175 -30.27 -8.77 13.27
CA PRO A 175 -31.59 -8.14 13.29
C PRO A 175 -32.03 -8.01 14.76
N PRO A 176 -32.69 -6.91 15.14
CA PRO A 176 -33.23 -6.79 16.48
C PRO A 176 -34.17 -7.96 16.71
N HIS A 177 -33.91 -8.72 17.77
CA HIS A 177 -34.82 -9.73 18.22
C HIS A 177 -36.16 -9.05 18.52
N CYS A 178 -37.15 -9.29 17.67
CA CYS A 178 -38.54 -9.04 18.04
C CYS A 178 -38.90 -9.99 19.19
N ILE A 179 -39.18 -9.41 20.34
CA ILE A 179 -39.87 -10.04 21.45
C ILE A 179 -41.37 -10.02 21.15
#